data_af22090d5468619f09de167ffde3d3e8
#
_entry.id   af22090d5468619f09de167ffde3d3e8
#
_cell.length_a   1.000
_cell.length_b   1.000
_cell.length_c   1.000
_cell.angle_alpha   90.00
_cell.angle_beta   90.00
_cell.angle_gamma   90.00
#
_symmetry.space_group_name_H-M   'P 1'
#
loop_
_entity.id
_entity.type
_entity.pdbx_description
1 polymer ?
#
loop_
_entity_poly.entity_id
_entity_poly.type
_entity_poly.pdbx_seq_one_letter_code
_entity_poly.pdbx_strand_id
1 'polypeptide(L)'
;MSLKTHVFLGLSLFCGALFAAPDYARETRIVNQIADAIMDGEIVQLNDGERDFMGIFTENQADQRKGAVLVLHGKGANADWMDVVQPLRVRLTEAGWDTLSLQLPVESAEAPDSAWLPLVEPAAARIAAGI
;
A
#
# COMPACT_ATOMS: atom_id res chain seq x y z
N MET A 1 -40.60 -10.46 56.00
CA MET A 1 -39.66 -11.33 55.27
C MET A 1 -39.46 -10.74 53.88
N SER A 2 -38.39 -9.96 53.72
CA SER A 2 -38.15 -9.12 52.52
C SER A 2 -37.12 -9.82 51.63
N LEU A 3 -37.56 -10.23 50.44
CA LEU A 3 -36.73 -10.91 49.46
C LEU A 3 -36.00 -9.84 48.62
N LYS A 4 -34.70 -9.63 48.85
CA LYS A 4 -33.87 -8.73 48.07
C LYS A 4 -33.42 -9.41 46.79
N THR A 5 -34.03 -9.05 45.65
CA THR A 5 -33.63 -9.51 44.33
C THR A 5 -32.36 -8.75 43.92
N HIS A 6 -31.25 -9.45 43.82
CA HIS A 6 -30.00 -8.93 43.27
C HIS A 6 -30.04 -9.09 41.73
N VAL A 7 -30.18 -8.00 41.03
CA VAL A 7 -29.99 -7.97 39.57
C VAL A 7 -28.49 -7.90 39.27
N PHE A 8 -27.94 -8.98 38.76
CA PHE A 8 -26.58 -9.04 38.25
C PHE A 8 -26.61 -8.44 36.84
N LEU A 9 -26.13 -7.21 36.69
CA LEU A 9 -25.90 -6.58 35.39
C LEU A 9 -24.59 -7.09 34.82
N GLY A 10 -24.66 -8.12 33.95
CA GLY A 10 -23.50 -8.64 33.22
C GLY A 10 -22.99 -7.64 32.21
N LEU A 11 -21.86 -6.99 32.51
CA LEU A 11 -21.11 -6.17 31.57
C LEU A 11 -20.36 -7.06 30.58
N SER A 12 -20.97 -7.35 29.43
CA SER A 12 -20.29 -8.05 28.32
C SER A 12 -19.24 -7.11 27.74
N LEU A 13 -17.96 -7.32 28.06
CA LEU A 13 -16.85 -6.74 27.33
C LEU A 13 -16.85 -7.36 25.93
N PHE A 14 -17.37 -6.62 24.97
CA PHE A 14 -17.19 -6.90 23.55
C PHE A 14 -15.74 -6.52 23.21
N CYS A 15 -14.82 -7.49 23.31
CA CYS A 15 -13.47 -7.36 22.78
C CYS A 15 -13.58 -7.40 21.26
N GLY A 16 -13.87 -6.24 20.64
CA GLY A 16 -13.79 -6.07 19.21
C GLY A 16 -12.34 -6.31 18.79
N ALA A 17 -12.07 -7.37 18.05
CA ALA A 17 -10.81 -7.54 17.37
C ALA A 17 -10.64 -6.31 16.46
N LEU A 18 -9.74 -5.40 16.81
CA LEU A 18 -9.29 -4.34 15.94
C LEU A 18 -8.50 -5.01 14.80
N PHE A 19 -9.22 -5.37 13.74
CA PHE A 19 -8.56 -5.70 12.48
C PHE A 19 -7.81 -4.44 12.04
N ALA A 20 -6.49 -4.54 11.86
CA ALA A 20 -5.71 -3.46 11.33
C ALA A 20 -6.23 -3.16 9.91
N ALA A 21 -6.89 -2.02 9.76
CA ALA A 21 -7.33 -1.51 8.46
C ALA A 21 -6.19 -0.72 7.83
N PRO A 22 -6.15 -0.58 6.49
CA PRO A 22 -5.21 0.31 5.83
C PRO A 22 -5.34 1.74 6.35
N ASP A 23 -4.21 2.41 6.62
CA ASP A 23 -4.19 3.84 6.97
C ASP A 23 -4.17 4.69 5.71
N TYR A 24 -5.34 4.93 5.15
CA TYR A 24 -5.50 5.73 3.94
C TYR A 24 -5.08 7.19 4.10
N ALA A 25 -5.17 7.76 5.30
CA ALA A 25 -4.70 9.11 5.56
C ALA A 25 -3.17 9.18 5.50
N ARG A 26 -2.48 8.18 6.03
CA ARG A 26 -1.02 8.04 5.91
C ARG A 26 -0.62 7.81 4.46
N GLU A 27 -1.32 6.92 3.76
CA GLU A 27 -1.08 6.66 2.34
C GLU A 27 -1.21 7.95 1.50
N THR A 28 -2.26 8.74 1.71
CA THR A 28 -2.45 10.02 1.02
C THR A 28 -1.29 10.98 1.25
N ARG A 29 -0.77 11.06 2.49
CA ARG A 29 0.41 11.90 2.77
C ARG A 29 1.65 11.41 2.02
N ILE A 30 1.88 10.09 1.98
CA ILE A 30 2.99 9.48 1.23
C ILE A 30 2.86 9.80 -0.27
N VAL A 31 1.68 9.60 -0.84
CA VAL A 31 1.40 9.88 -2.26
C VAL A 31 1.67 11.34 -2.61
N ASN A 32 1.21 12.29 -1.78
CA ASN A 32 1.47 13.71 -1.99
C ASN A 32 2.96 14.04 -1.91
N GLN A 33 3.70 13.46 -0.96
CA GLN A 33 5.15 13.65 -0.86
C GLN A 33 5.90 13.13 -2.09
N ILE A 34 5.48 11.98 -2.62
CA ILE A 34 6.04 11.44 -3.86
C ILE A 34 5.71 12.37 -5.04
N ALA A 35 4.47 12.81 -5.16
CA ALA A 35 4.03 13.69 -6.25
C ALA A 35 4.80 15.01 -6.30
N ASP A 36 5.14 15.56 -5.13
CA ASP A 36 5.90 16.81 -5.01
C ASP A 36 7.41 16.64 -5.31
N ALA A 37 7.94 15.42 -5.20
CA ALA A 37 9.38 15.16 -5.27
C ALA A 37 9.82 14.30 -6.46
N ILE A 38 8.89 13.66 -7.17
CA ILE A 38 9.23 12.71 -8.23
C ILE A 38 9.99 13.41 -9.38
N MET A 39 11.08 12.78 -9.82
CA MET A 39 11.92 13.29 -10.91
C MET A 39 11.90 12.37 -12.13
N ASP A 40 11.64 11.09 -11.94
CA ASP A 40 11.65 10.07 -12.98
C ASP A 40 10.31 9.34 -13.04
N GLY A 41 9.77 9.19 -14.25
CA GLY A 41 8.49 8.52 -14.48
C GLY A 41 7.28 9.42 -14.34
N GLU A 42 6.11 8.85 -14.56
CA GLU A 42 4.82 9.50 -14.52
C GLU A 42 3.93 8.87 -13.47
N ILE A 43 3.22 9.71 -12.71
CA ILE A 43 2.20 9.24 -11.79
C ILE A 43 0.97 8.82 -12.58
N VAL A 44 0.53 7.58 -12.39
CA VAL A 44 -0.68 7.03 -12.99
C VAL A 44 -1.69 6.69 -11.89
N GLN A 45 -2.95 6.93 -12.17
CA GLN A 45 -4.05 6.50 -11.31
C GLN A 45 -4.56 5.14 -11.77
N LEU A 46 -4.63 4.20 -10.84
CA LEU A 46 -5.17 2.86 -11.01
C LEU A 46 -6.34 2.68 -10.06
N ASN A 47 -7.19 1.68 -10.32
CA ASN A 47 -8.33 1.37 -9.45
C ASN A 47 -8.33 -0.12 -9.12
N ASP A 48 -8.40 -0.46 -7.81
CA ASP A 48 -8.37 -1.83 -7.32
C ASP A 48 -9.76 -2.51 -7.25
N GLY A 49 -10.78 -1.82 -7.77
CA GLY A 49 -12.19 -2.23 -7.72
C GLY A 49 -12.98 -1.53 -6.62
N GLU A 50 -12.31 -0.97 -5.61
CA GLU A 50 -12.93 -0.23 -4.50
C GLU A 50 -12.40 1.20 -4.41
N ARG A 51 -11.12 1.41 -4.74
CA ARG A 51 -10.41 2.69 -4.57
C ARG A 51 -9.44 2.97 -5.70
N ASP A 52 -9.25 4.26 -5.94
CA ASP A 52 -8.13 4.73 -6.73
C ASP A 52 -6.85 4.70 -5.88
N PHE A 53 -5.74 4.32 -6.53
CA PHE A 53 -4.43 4.30 -5.91
C PHE A 53 -3.36 4.71 -6.92
N MET A 54 -2.19 5.10 -6.41
CA MET A 54 -1.10 5.60 -7.24
C MET A 54 -0.21 4.46 -7.74
N GLY A 55 0.15 4.54 -9.03
CA GLY A 55 1.32 3.88 -9.60
C GLY A 55 2.31 4.90 -10.14
N ILE A 56 3.56 4.49 -10.33
CA ILE A 56 4.59 5.27 -11.03
C ILE A 56 5.03 4.46 -12.24
N PHE A 57 4.65 4.92 -13.43
CA PHE A 57 5.09 4.33 -14.68
C PHE A 57 6.39 5.00 -15.14
N THR A 58 7.36 4.19 -15.56
CA THR A 58 8.60 4.69 -16.16
C THR A 58 8.89 3.90 -17.42
N GLU A 59 8.88 4.61 -18.55
CA GLU A 59 9.11 4.01 -19.87
C GLU A 59 10.58 3.57 -20.01
N ASN A 60 10.81 2.48 -20.72
CA ASN A 60 12.15 2.01 -21.01
C ASN A 60 12.96 3.04 -21.81
N GLN A 61 14.26 3.08 -21.58
CA GLN A 61 15.20 4.01 -22.22
C GLN A 61 16.14 3.32 -23.22
N ALA A 62 16.02 2.01 -23.40
CA ALA A 62 16.85 1.25 -24.32
C ALA A 62 16.21 1.20 -25.72
N ASP A 63 17.04 0.98 -26.75
CA ASP A 63 16.59 0.84 -28.14
C ASP A 63 15.62 -0.35 -28.35
N GLN A 64 15.76 -1.38 -27.51
CA GLN A 64 14.92 -2.57 -27.59
C GLN A 64 14.13 -2.75 -26.29
N ARG A 65 12.82 -2.61 -26.41
CA ARG A 65 11.88 -2.92 -25.32
C ARG A 65 11.79 -4.44 -25.12
N LYS A 66 12.03 -4.89 -23.89
CA LYS A 66 11.96 -6.30 -23.47
C LYS A 66 10.60 -6.70 -22.91
N GLY A 67 9.86 -5.75 -22.35
CA GLY A 67 8.59 -5.98 -21.70
C GLY A 67 8.36 -5.01 -20.55
N ALA A 68 7.53 -5.38 -19.58
CA ALA A 68 7.23 -4.57 -18.41
C ALA A 68 7.51 -5.35 -17.11
N VAL A 69 7.88 -4.61 -16.07
CA VAL A 69 8.13 -5.13 -14.71
C VAL A 69 7.26 -4.38 -13.72
N LEU A 70 6.50 -5.13 -12.93
CA LEU A 70 5.79 -4.59 -11.79
C LEU A 70 6.73 -4.55 -10.58
N VAL A 71 6.92 -3.36 -9.99
CA VAL A 71 7.78 -3.17 -8.83
C VAL A 71 6.91 -2.95 -7.59
N LEU A 72 7.13 -3.76 -6.57
CA LEU A 72 6.34 -3.73 -5.35
C LEU A 72 7.24 -3.38 -4.16
N HIS A 73 6.77 -2.50 -3.30
CA HIS A 73 7.46 -2.18 -2.07
C HIS A 73 7.06 -3.11 -0.92
N GLY A 74 7.95 -3.24 0.07
CA GLY A 74 7.68 -3.98 1.29
C GLY A 74 7.05 -3.12 2.40
N LYS A 75 6.87 -3.75 3.56
CA LYS A 75 6.40 -3.09 4.79
C LYS A 75 7.28 -1.87 5.12
N GLY A 76 6.65 -0.76 5.47
CA GLY A 76 7.33 0.48 5.86
C GLY A 76 7.94 1.28 4.72
N ALA A 77 7.90 0.76 3.48
CA ALA A 77 8.35 1.45 2.27
C ALA A 77 7.16 2.04 1.48
N ASN A 78 7.43 2.58 0.31
CA ASN A 78 6.43 3.16 -0.60
C ASN A 78 6.85 2.96 -2.07
N ALA A 79 5.99 3.40 -3.00
CA ALA A 79 6.20 3.22 -4.44
C ALA A 79 7.45 3.93 -5.01
N ASP A 80 8.05 4.86 -4.26
CA ASP A 80 9.29 5.57 -4.64
C ASP A 80 10.36 5.47 -3.53
N TRP A 81 10.38 4.38 -2.78
CA TRP A 81 11.35 4.19 -1.69
C TRP A 81 12.78 4.27 -2.19
N MET A 82 13.51 5.28 -1.70
CA MET A 82 14.80 5.72 -2.23
C MET A 82 15.92 4.65 -2.15
N ASP A 83 15.86 3.73 -1.20
CA ASP A 83 16.93 2.75 -1.00
C ASP A 83 16.84 1.58 -1.98
N VAL A 84 15.64 1.19 -2.42
CA VAL A 84 15.43 -0.02 -3.24
C VAL A 84 14.50 0.23 -4.41
N VAL A 85 13.29 0.73 -4.17
CA VAL A 85 12.22 0.77 -5.19
C VAL A 85 12.56 1.78 -6.28
N GLN A 86 12.94 2.99 -5.91
CA GLN A 86 13.27 4.06 -6.85
C GLN A 86 14.48 3.67 -7.73
N PRO A 87 15.64 3.25 -7.20
CA PRO A 87 16.75 2.85 -8.06
C PRO A 87 16.44 1.62 -8.91
N LEU A 88 15.60 0.69 -8.43
CA LEU A 88 15.22 -0.48 -9.19
C LEU A 88 14.34 -0.10 -10.38
N ARG A 89 13.26 0.69 -10.16
CA ARG A 89 12.35 1.09 -11.22
C ARG A 89 13.03 1.94 -12.29
N VAL A 90 14.01 2.78 -11.92
CA VAL A 90 14.76 3.62 -12.87
C VAL A 90 15.79 2.78 -13.65
N ARG A 91 16.62 1.99 -12.98
CA ARG A 91 17.69 1.21 -13.65
C ARG A 91 17.17 0.12 -14.58
N LEU A 92 16.02 -0.47 -14.30
CA LEU A 92 15.42 -1.45 -15.19
C LEU A 92 15.06 -0.84 -16.56
N THR A 93 14.77 0.45 -16.63
CA THR A 93 14.46 1.12 -17.90
C THR A 93 15.68 1.20 -18.81
N GLU A 94 16.87 1.40 -18.25
CA GLU A 94 18.14 1.38 -18.99
C GLU A 94 18.43 -0.01 -19.59
N ALA A 95 17.89 -1.05 -18.97
CA ALA A 95 18.00 -2.43 -19.43
C ALA A 95 16.90 -2.85 -20.40
N GLY A 96 15.99 -1.96 -20.81
CA GLY A 96 14.93 -2.20 -21.78
C GLY A 96 13.58 -2.63 -21.21
N TRP A 97 13.36 -2.45 -19.90
CA TRP A 97 12.09 -2.76 -19.27
C TRP A 97 11.29 -1.48 -18.98
N ASP A 98 10.03 -1.47 -19.33
CA ASP A 98 9.10 -0.54 -18.68
C ASP A 98 8.90 -0.95 -17.23
N THR A 99 8.70 0.00 -16.35
CA THR A 99 8.40 -0.33 -14.96
C THR A 99 7.11 0.34 -14.51
N LEU A 100 6.34 -0.38 -13.70
CA LEU A 100 5.19 0.16 -12.98
C LEU A 100 5.38 -0.14 -11.50
N SER A 101 5.69 0.88 -10.71
CA SER A 101 5.78 0.76 -9.26
C SER A 101 4.44 1.11 -8.62
N LEU A 102 3.91 0.23 -7.77
CA LEU A 102 2.60 0.40 -7.15
C LEU A 102 2.70 0.89 -5.70
N GLN A 103 1.86 1.86 -5.35
CA GLN A 103 1.62 2.18 -3.96
C GLN A 103 0.67 1.14 -3.36
N LEU A 104 1.23 0.25 -2.55
CA LEU A 104 0.45 -0.74 -1.81
C LEU A 104 -0.17 -0.13 -0.55
N PRO A 105 -1.23 -0.74 0.01
CA PRO A 105 -1.82 -0.30 1.27
C PRO A 105 -0.77 -0.26 2.38
N VAL A 106 -0.89 0.72 3.26
CA VAL A 106 0.04 0.89 4.39
C VAL A 106 -0.70 0.75 5.72
N GLU A 107 0.00 0.20 6.71
CA GLU A 107 -0.45 0.20 8.09
C GLU A 107 -0.21 1.55 8.77
N SER A 108 -0.83 1.79 9.92
CA SER A 108 -0.54 2.99 10.72
C SER A 108 0.92 2.97 11.21
N ALA A 109 1.50 4.14 11.45
CA ALA A 109 2.91 4.28 11.87
C ALA A 109 3.23 3.56 13.18
N GLU A 110 2.22 3.40 14.05
CA GLU A 110 2.33 2.80 15.39
C GLU A 110 1.81 1.36 15.43
N ALA A 111 1.50 0.79 14.27
CA ALA A 111 0.93 -0.56 14.19
C ALA A 111 1.95 -1.63 14.60
N PRO A 112 1.51 -2.70 15.28
CA PRO A 112 2.37 -3.81 15.62
C PRO A 112 2.85 -4.54 14.35
N ASP A 113 3.93 -5.32 14.49
CA ASP A 113 4.51 -6.03 13.36
C ASP A 113 3.56 -6.97 12.61
N SER A 114 2.54 -7.48 13.26
CA SER A 114 1.51 -8.35 12.65
C SER A 114 0.43 -7.58 11.85
N ALA A 115 0.40 -6.27 11.91
CA ALA A 115 -0.66 -5.46 11.30
C ALA A 115 -0.66 -5.48 9.76
N TRP A 116 0.42 -5.94 9.14
CA TRP A 116 0.49 -6.07 7.68
C TRP A 116 -0.35 -7.25 7.13
N LEU A 117 -0.64 -8.27 7.94
CA LEU A 117 -1.38 -9.45 7.48
C LEU A 117 -2.75 -9.11 6.85
N PRO A 118 -3.58 -8.25 7.46
CA PRO A 118 -4.86 -7.82 6.85
C PRO A 118 -4.69 -6.98 5.58
N LEU A 119 -3.48 -6.49 5.28
CA LEU A 119 -3.22 -5.69 4.08
C LEU A 119 -2.92 -6.56 2.84
N VAL A 120 -2.71 -7.87 3.01
CA VAL A 120 -2.36 -8.78 1.91
C VAL A 120 -3.45 -8.83 0.85
N GLU A 121 -4.72 -8.93 1.25
CA GLU A 121 -5.83 -9.00 0.30
C GLU A 121 -6.02 -7.69 -0.49
N PRO A 122 -6.08 -6.49 0.14
CA PRO A 122 -6.09 -5.23 -0.60
C PRO A 122 -4.84 -5.03 -1.47
N ALA A 123 -3.67 -5.47 -1.04
CA ALA A 123 -2.45 -5.42 -1.85
C ALA A 123 -2.57 -6.31 -3.09
N ALA A 124 -3.12 -7.53 -2.96
CA ALA A 124 -3.34 -8.43 -4.08
C ALA A 124 -4.29 -7.83 -5.14
N ALA A 125 -5.35 -7.13 -4.70
CA ALA A 125 -6.25 -6.42 -5.60
C ALA A 125 -5.51 -5.32 -6.40
N ARG A 126 -4.64 -4.54 -5.76
CA ARG A 126 -3.80 -3.53 -6.44
C ARG A 126 -2.80 -4.14 -7.40
N ILE A 127 -2.19 -5.27 -7.05
CA ILE A 127 -1.28 -6.00 -7.94
C ILE A 127 -2.05 -6.48 -9.18
N ALA A 128 -3.23 -7.04 -9.01
CA ALA A 128 -4.08 -7.47 -10.11
C ALA A 128 -4.49 -6.32 -11.05
N ALA A 129 -4.71 -5.12 -10.49
CA ALA A 129 -5.02 -3.92 -11.27
C ALA A 129 -3.82 -3.37 -12.06
N GLY A 130 -2.59 -3.73 -11.68
CA GLY A 130 -1.35 -3.31 -12.35
C GLY A 130 -0.90 -4.23 -13.47
N ILE A 131 -1.56 -5.38 -13.67
CA ILE A 131 -1.23 -6.38 -14.70
C ILE A 131 -2.09 -6.17 -15.93
#